data_4931fa23fd6e808aec9756d8d4b8ed42
#
_entry.id   4931fa23fd6e808aec9756d8d4b8ed42
#
_cell.length_a   1.000
_cell.length_b   1.000
_cell.length_c   1.000
_cell.angle_alpha   90.00
_cell.angle_beta   90.00
_cell.angle_gamma   90.00
#
_symmetry.space_group_name_H-M   'P 1'
#
loop_
_entity.id
_entity.type
_entity.pdbx_description
1 polymer ?
#
loop_
_entity_poly.entity_id
_entity_poly.type
_entity_poly.pdbx_seq_one_letter_code
_entity_poly.pdbx_strand_id
1 'polypeptide(L)'
;EAPRAVIKDYDTTKYSDAFESLSFNMFKNEIYTAEISVSDTSGDSVEGSGLHNTTTQKYCVYEMGTDETALKLDKDAVKSIIEKVDSGQEQSWSKLEFDKNGKDEITVGKAKDKEAAENNYLILVKTIDNTGNEAVYASNGIVVDVTSPKVECTFDTSKDGGYVSEKDGILCYQGDAKYELKIEDPEEYFSSISKLEVIVSKDGETITPTTKEFDADETYEDSYIIEWPTSESGFSYEELKNKSSIVVKGVVSANKGTINGVGTNKSKIKIKAYDTAGNVSETIEQQLAFDTKAPEISVSFENKNGDPITQKDEFSYYQDTTVMVIKYTDRNFPVGEEYKDNLYFILKREEDDQERKVMLEGLEKEGITYEIEDEEGKNSFENYTDNRVVTVKLTFDDQDKYEIKPYCVDMFGNEGTTEETYKFAVDTEAPVIEYTYEYLDADNKWKPLNDENAVKLKNAPIRVNV
;
A
#
# COMPACT_ATOMS: atom_id res chain seq x y z
N GLU A 1 32.00 -4.95 -56.99
CA GLU A 1 31.28 -4.47 -55.82
C GLU A 1 31.80 -5.23 -54.56
N ALA A 2 32.00 -4.53 -53.46
CA ALA A 2 32.52 -5.20 -52.26
C ALA A 2 31.51 -6.19 -51.71
N PRO A 3 31.96 -7.31 -51.06
CA PRO A 3 31.07 -8.31 -50.45
C PRO A 3 30.17 -7.71 -49.37
N ARG A 4 28.97 -8.26 -49.24
CA ARG A 4 27.99 -7.85 -48.23
C ARG A 4 28.15 -8.67 -46.95
N ALA A 5 28.20 -7.99 -45.79
CA ALA A 5 28.09 -8.64 -44.49
C ALA A 5 26.67 -8.46 -43.94
N VAL A 6 26.20 -9.49 -43.25
CA VAL A 6 24.95 -9.49 -42.52
C VAL A 6 25.21 -10.04 -41.11
N ILE A 7 24.82 -9.29 -40.10
CA ILE A 7 24.80 -9.72 -38.70
C ILE A 7 23.36 -10.08 -38.42
N LYS A 8 23.09 -11.36 -38.12
CA LYS A 8 21.74 -11.86 -37.90
C LYS A 8 21.08 -11.17 -36.69
N ASP A 9 19.80 -10.86 -36.84
CA ASP A 9 18.98 -10.19 -35.83
C ASP A 9 19.41 -8.73 -35.52
N TYR A 10 20.33 -8.15 -36.34
CA TYR A 10 20.78 -6.77 -36.27
C TYR A 10 20.61 -6.03 -37.60
N ASP A 11 20.25 -4.77 -37.51
CA ASP A 11 20.38 -3.89 -38.65
C ASP A 11 21.87 -3.69 -38.95
N THR A 12 22.27 -4.13 -40.13
CA THR A 12 23.67 -4.05 -40.58
C THR A 12 23.80 -3.01 -41.68
N THR A 13 24.53 -1.92 -41.42
CA THR A 13 24.66 -0.80 -42.32
C THR A 13 26.07 -0.72 -42.88
N LYS A 14 26.19 -0.62 -44.21
CA LYS A 14 27.47 -0.37 -44.89
C LYS A 14 27.97 1.05 -44.57
N TYR A 15 29.18 1.15 -44.00
CA TYR A 15 29.82 2.45 -43.85
C TYR A 15 30.24 2.96 -45.22
N SER A 16 29.71 4.12 -45.65
CA SER A 16 29.90 4.74 -46.94
C SER A 16 29.62 6.24 -46.84
N ASP A 17 29.76 6.94 -47.99
CA ASP A 17 29.39 8.37 -48.05
C ASP A 17 27.91 8.63 -47.76
N ALA A 18 27.04 7.66 -47.97
CA ALA A 18 25.60 7.72 -47.67
C ALA A 18 25.25 7.28 -46.23
N PHE A 19 26.26 6.93 -45.43
CA PHE A 19 26.00 6.58 -44.01
C PHE A 19 25.64 7.86 -43.24
N GLU A 20 24.53 7.81 -42.52
CA GLU A 20 24.06 8.95 -41.71
C GLU A 20 24.39 8.74 -40.23
N SER A 21 23.85 7.72 -39.63
CA SER A 21 24.03 7.39 -38.20
C SER A 21 23.58 5.97 -37.90
N LEU A 22 23.96 5.46 -36.75
CA LEU A 22 23.38 4.26 -36.14
C LEU A 22 22.92 4.54 -34.69
N SER A 23 21.98 3.76 -34.22
CA SER A 23 21.39 3.90 -32.88
C SER A 23 21.71 2.68 -32.04
N PHE A 24 21.80 2.88 -30.73
CA PHE A 24 21.85 1.81 -29.75
C PHE A 24 20.40 1.46 -29.35
N ASN A 25 19.89 0.38 -29.89
CA ASN A 25 18.54 -0.09 -29.70
C ASN A 25 18.44 -1.59 -29.36
N MET A 26 19.59 -2.22 -29.16
CA MET A 26 19.68 -3.62 -28.77
C MET A 26 20.18 -3.71 -27.34
N PHE A 27 19.33 -4.23 -26.44
CA PHE A 27 19.62 -4.37 -25.01
C PHE A 27 19.72 -5.84 -24.64
N LYS A 28 20.71 -6.20 -23.84
CA LYS A 28 20.98 -7.57 -23.38
C LYS A 28 21.44 -7.56 -21.93
N ASN A 29 20.93 -8.51 -21.14
CA ASN A 29 21.33 -8.72 -19.74
C ASN A 29 22.25 -9.94 -19.54
N GLU A 30 22.86 -10.43 -20.60
CA GLU A 30 23.76 -11.57 -20.58
C GLU A 30 24.78 -11.52 -21.72
N ILE A 31 25.78 -12.40 -21.65
CA ILE A 31 26.70 -12.64 -22.76
C ILE A 31 25.91 -13.08 -23.98
N TYR A 32 26.12 -12.43 -25.08
CA TYR A 32 25.36 -12.64 -26.29
C TYR A 32 26.25 -13.19 -27.46
N THR A 33 25.67 -14.04 -28.28
CA THR A 33 26.32 -14.59 -29.49
C THR A 33 25.65 -13.99 -30.73
N ALA A 34 26.45 -13.30 -31.58
CA ALA A 34 26.00 -12.79 -32.85
C ALA A 34 26.50 -13.70 -33.99
N GLU A 35 25.60 -14.09 -34.92
CA GLU A 35 25.92 -14.86 -36.10
C GLU A 35 26.24 -13.86 -37.27
N ILE A 36 27.44 -13.98 -37.87
CA ILE A 36 27.87 -13.17 -39.00
C ILE A 36 27.91 -14.03 -40.25
N SER A 37 27.37 -13.53 -41.36
CA SER A 37 27.53 -14.12 -42.69
C SER A 37 28.04 -13.08 -43.67
N VAL A 38 28.89 -13.53 -44.62
CA VAL A 38 29.44 -12.68 -45.67
C VAL A 38 29.18 -13.35 -47.01
N SER A 39 28.69 -12.57 -47.98
CA SER A 39 28.44 -13.04 -49.35
C SER A 39 28.93 -12.03 -50.38
N ASP A 40 29.46 -12.55 -51.51
CA ASP A 40 29.87 -11.72 -52.67
C ASP A 40 28.89 -11.96 -53.84
N THR A 41 27.59 -11.75 -53.54
CA THR A 41 26.50 -11.78 -54.53
C THR A 41 25.91 -10.40 -54.65
N SER A 42 25.80 -9.85 -55.87
CA SER A 42 25.03 -8.64 -56.10
C SER A 42 23.52 -8.90 -55.90
N GLY A 43 22.74 -7.83 -55.58
CA GLY A 43 21.30 -7.94 -55.37
C GLY A 43 20.51 -8.58 -56.53
N ASP A 44 21.10 -8.66 -57.72
CA ASP A 44 20.53 -9.25 -58.94
C ASP A 44 20.94 -10.72 -59.17
N SER A 45 21.44 -11.42 -58.15
CA SER A 45 21.87 -12.82 -58.23
C SER A 45 23.09 -13.06 -59.19
N VAL A 46 23.85 -12.05 -59.44
CA VAL A 46 25.11 -12.15 -60.19
C VAL A 46 26.21 -12.57 -59.21
N GLU A 47 26.86 -13.72 -59.47
CA GLU A 47 28.03 -14.11 -58.70
C GLU A 47 29.13 -13.07 -58.86
N GLY A 48 29.63 -12.57 -57.72
CA GLY A 48 30.79 -11.70 -57.70
C GLY A 48 32.09 -12.43 -57.99
N SER A 49 33.24 -11.78 -57.79
CA SER A 49 34.57 -12.39 -57.99
C SER A 49 34.90 -13.47 -56.93
N GLY A 50 33.99 -13.66 -55.93
CA GLY A 50 34.17 -14.51 -54.76
C GLY A 50 34.94 -13.81 -53.64
N LEU A 51 34.75 -14.30 -52.42
CA LEU A 51 35.46 -13.75 -51.27
C LEU A 51 36.94 -14.01 -51.36
N HIS A 52 37.73 -12.95 -51.15
CA HIS A 52 39.19 -13.03 -51.13
C HIS A 52 39.61 -13.85 -49.93
N ASN A 53 40.18 -14.96 -50.10
CA ASN A 53 40.58 -15.93 -49.09
C ASN A 53 39.86 -15.74 -47.72
N THR A 54 39.25 -16.77 -47.17
CA THR A 54 38.51 -16.71 -45.89
C THR A 54 39.28 -16.08 -44.72
N THR A 55 40.61 -15.99 -44.84
CA THR A 55 41.50 -15.37 -43.86
C THR A 55 41.50 -13.84 -43.87
N THR A 56 40.89 -13.19 -44.86
CA THR A 56 40.87 -11.72 -44.97
C THR A 56 39.59 -11.07 -44.51
N GLN A 57 38.52 -11.86 -44.32
CA GLN A 57 37.29 -11.35 -43.70
C GLN A 57 37.50 -11.21 -42.19
N LYS A 58 37.15 -10.05 -41.65
CA LYS A 58 37.49 -9.70 -40.28
C LYS A 58 36.30 -9.08 -39.55
N TYR A 59 36.32 -9.17 -38.22
CA TYR A 59 35.38 -8.51 -37.35
C TYR A 59 36.10 -7.82 -36.18
N CYS A 60 35.41 -6.87 -35.56
CA CYS A 60 35.76 -6.31 -34.26
C CYS A 60 34.49 -6.11 -33.45
N VAL A 61 34.49 -6.59 -32.21
CA VAL A 61 33.50 -6.19 -31.20
C VAL A 61 34.14 -5.02 -30.48
N TYR A 62 33.74 -3.81 -30.86
CA TYR A 62 34.30 -2.59 -30.29
C TYR A 62 33.56 -2.21 -29.00
N GLU A 63 34.30 -2.07 -27.92
CA GLU A 63 33.82 -1.62 -26.61
C GLU A 63 33.92 -0.08 -26.59
N MET A 64 32.78 0.58 -26.37
CA MET A 64 32.69 2.05 -26.46
C MET A 64 33.26 2.78 -25.24
N GLY A 65 33.35 2.12 -24.07
CA GLY A 65 33.73 2.76 -22.81
C GLY A 65 32.65 3.69 -22.23
N THR A 66 32.90 4.21 -21.02
CA THR A 66 31.95 5.06 -20.29
C THR A 66 31.79 6.48 -20.84
N ASP A 67 32.83 6.98 -21.53
CA ASP A 67 32.85 8.37 -22.00
C ASP A 67 32.02 8.63 -23.26
N GLU A 68 31.64 7.59 -23.98
CA GLU A 68 30.89 7.68 -25.23
C GLU A 68 29.43 7.27 -25.09
N THR A 69 28.70 7.98 -24.24
CA THR A 69 27.30 7.72 -23.87
C THR A 69 26.28 8.17 -24.93
N ALA A 70 26.71 8.43 -26.16
CA ALA A 70 25.79 8.75 -27.24
C ALA A 70 25.06 7.48 -27.71
N LEU A 71 23.76 7.42 -27.51
CA LEU A 71 22.88 6.36 -28.07
C LEU A 71 22.72 6.46 -29.58
N LYS A 72 23.38 7.40 -30.17
CA LYS A 72 23.40 7.60 -31.59
C LYS A 72 24.81 8.02 -32.04
N LEU A 73 25.43 7.22 -32.91
CA LEU A 73 26.72 7.52 -33.52
C LEU A 73 26.46 8.10 -34.91
N ASP A 74 26.99 9.26 -35.13
CA ASP A 74 27.02 9.86 -36.47
C ASP A 74 28.17 9.27 -37.33
N LYS A 75 28.24 9.70 -38.57
CA LYS A 75 29.24 9.23 -39.54
C LYS A 75 30.68 9.46 -39.08
N ASP A 76 30.94 10.59 -38.43
CA ASP A 76 32.32 10.96 -38.04
C ASP A 76 32.74 10.13 -36.80
N ALA A 77 31.85 9.85 -35.87
CA ALA A 77 32.10 8.98 -34.73
C ALA A 77 32.42 7.55 -35.21
N VAL A 78 31.60 6.97 -36.09
CA VAL A 78 31.85 5.63 -36.64
C VAL A 78 33.15 5.59 -37.43
N LYS A 79 33.49 6.64 -38.21
CA LYS A 79 34.76 6.76 -38.89
C LYS A 79 35.95 6.72 -37.94
N SER A 80 35.89 7.51 -36.87
CA SER A 80 36.93 7.54 -35.83
C SER A 80 37.14 6.15 -35.20
N ILE A 81 36.07 5.43 -34.92
CA ILE A 81 36.13 4.05 -34.39
C ILE A 81 36.84 3.12 -35.39
N ILE A 82 36.48 3.16 -36.68
CA ILE A 82 37.11 2.35 -37.74
C ILE A 82 38.61 2.65 -37.80
N GLU A 83 39.01 3.93 -37.80
CA GLU A 83 40.41 4.34 -37.81
C GLU A 83 41.21 3.88 -36.60
N LYS A 84 40.60 3.91 -35.40
CA LYS A 84 41.21 3.37 -34.18
C LYS A 84 41.44 1.86 -34.28
N VAL A 85 40.46 1.09 -34.77
CA VAL A 85 40.56 -0.35 -34.99
C VAL A 85 41.59 -0.71 -36.06
N ASP A 86 41.63 0.06 -37.19
CA ASP A 86 42.59 -0.13 -38.26
C ASP A 86 44.04 0.12 -37.78
N SER A 87 44.25 1.10 -36.90
CA SER A 87 45.56 1.40 -36.34
C SER A 87 45.97 0.43 -35.21
N GLY A 88 45.03 -0.35 -34.65
CA GLY A 88 45.26 -1.25 -33.53
C GLY A 88 45.58 -0.54 -32.21
N GLN A 89 45.22 0.75 -32.07
CA GLN A 89 45.53 1.55 -30.90
C GLN A 89 44.77 1.11 -29.64
N GLU A 90 43.48 0.77 -29.79
CA GLU A 90 42.62 0.39 -28.66
C GLU A 90 42.17 -1.07 -28.79
N GLN A 91 41.62 -1.42 -29.92
CA GLN A 91 41.14 -2.76 -30.25
C GLN A 91 41.57 -3.10 -31.71
N SER A 92 41.55 -4.36 -32.06
CA SER A 92 42.05 -4.81 -33.35
C SER A 92 41.10 -5.76 -34.04
N TRP A 93 41.22 -5.85 -35.36
CA TRP A 93 40.48 -6.78 -36.17
C TRP A 93 40.85 -8.22 -35.85
N SER A 94 39.81 -9.03 -35.57
CA SER A 94 39.88 -10.48 -35.48
C SER A 94 39.46 -11.13 -36.78
N LYS A 95 39.95 -12.32 -37.07
CA LYS A 95 39.60 -13.07 -38.26
C LYS A 95 38.25 -13.75 -38.09
N LEU A 96 37.38 -13.71 -39.13
CA LEU A 96 36.18 -14.55 -39.18
C LEU A 96 36.54 -15.99 -39.55
N GLU A 97 35.99 -16.94 -38.82
CA GLU A 97 36.18 -18.40 -38.97
C GLU A 97 34.88 -19.06 -39.39
N PHE A 98 34.57 -18.99 -40.69
CA PHE A 98 33.30 -19.48 -41.20
C PHE A 98 33.17 -21.01 -41.09
N ASP A 99 31.99 -21.43 -40.66
CA ASP A 99 31.55 -22.81 -40.69
C ASP A 99 31.27 -23.28 -42.15
N LYS A 100 30.86 -24.53 -42.31
CA LYS A 100 30.49 -25.11 -43.62
C LYS A 100 29.30 -24.41 -44.30
N ASN A 101 28.54 -23.58 -43.59
CA ASN A 101 27.40 -22.81 -44.09
C ASN A 101 27.75 -21.35 -44.38
N GLY A 102 29.03 -20.95 -44.25
CA GLY A 102 29.52 -19.60 -44.48
C GLY A 102 29.15 -18.64 -43.35
N LYS A 103 29.01 -19.13 -42.13
CA LYS A 103 28.65 -18.36 -40.92
C LYS A 103 29.73 -18.49 -39.88
N ASP A 104 29.88 -17.41 -39.08
CA ASP A 104 30.71 -17.39 -37.89
C ASP A 104 29.88 -16.86 -36.70
N GLU A 105 30.14 -17.36 -35.53
CA GLU A 105 29.50 -16.95 -34.27
C GLU A 105 30.53 -16.20 -33.43
N ILE A 106 30.22 -14.96 -33.11
CA ILE A 106 31.08 -14.11 -32.28
C ILE A 106 30.39 -13.82 -30.94
N THR A 107 31.18 -13.64 -29.89
CA THR A 107 30.69 -13.35 -28.56
C THR A 107 30.77 -11.85 -28.28
N VAL A 108 29.69 -11.28 -27.77
CA VAL A 108 29.57 -9.88 -27.35
C VAL A 108 29.27 -9.82 -25.83
N GLY A 109 29.88 -8.86 -25.16
CA GLY A 109 29.64 -8.66 -23.72
C GLY A 109 30.40 -9.64 -22.81
N LYS A 110 31.53 -10.23 -23.29
CA LYS A 110 32.34 -11.16 -22.52
C LYS A 110 33.50 -10.44 -21.83
N ALA A 111 33.51 -10.48 -20.48
CA ALA A 111 34.66 -10.08 -19.70
C ALA A 111 35.78 -11.12 -19.69
N LYS A 112 36.98 -10.74 -19.23
CA LYS A 112 38.17 -11.63 -19.18
C LYS A 112 37.96 -12.86 -18.28
N ASP A 113 37.08 -12.77 -17.29
CA ASP A 113 36.73 -13.78 -16.27
C ASP A 113 35.45 -14.58 -16.61
N LYS A 114 34.88 -14.41 -17.78
CA LYS A 114 33.67 -15.07 -18.31
C LYS A 114 32.33 -14.57 -17.75
N GLU A 115 32.32 -13.52 -16.97
CA GLU A 115 31.10 -12.81 -16.61
C GLU A 115 30.73 -11.82 -17.72
N ALA A 116 29.45 -11.45 -17.82
CA ALA A 116 29.02 -10.40 -18.74
C ALA A 116 29.61 -9.06 -18.31
N ALA A 117 30.20 -8.33 -19.26
CA ALA A 117 30.72 -6.99 -19.04
C ALA A 117 29.65 -5.96 -19.44
N GLU A 118 29.27 -5.12 -18.51
CA GLU A 118 28.41 -3.96 -18.78
C GLU A 118 29.17 -2.97 -19.66
N ASN A 119 28.65 -2.71 -20.83
CA ASN A 119 29.24 -1.78 -21.78
C ASN A 119 28.32 -1.56 -23.00
N ASN A 120 28.61 -0.53 -23.74
CA ASN A 120 28.08 -0.31 -25.10
C ASN A 120 29.03 -0.92 -26.15
N TYR A 121 28.48 -1.78 -26.99
CA TYR A 121 29.24 -2.50 -28.02
C TYR A 121 28.79 -2.13 -29.41
N LEU A 122 29.75 -2.16 -30.36
CA LEU A 122 29.50 -2.05 -31.77
C LEU A 122 30.20 -3.21 -32.50
N ILE A 123 29.47 -3.96 -33.32
CA ILE A 123 30.08 -4.99 -34.15
C ILE A 123 30.45 -4.38 -35.49
N LEU A 124 31.72 -4.41 -35.82
CA LEU A 124 32.25 -4.04 -37.14
C LEU A 124 32.64 -5.27 -37.91
N VAL A 125 32.30 -5.32 -39.20
CA VAL A 125 32.70 -6.42 -40.12
C VAL A 125 33.39 -5.82 -41.35
N LYS A 126 34.61 -6.24 -41.60
CA LYS A 126 35.41 -5.83 -42.76
C LYS A 126 35.49 -6.95 -43.75
N THR A 127 35.04 -6.68 -44.98
CA THR A 127 34.95 -7.66 -46.06
C THR A 127 35.80 -7.24 -47.26
N ILE A 128 36.37 -8.23 -47.98
CA ILE A 128 37.15 -7.98 -49.21
C ILE A 128 36.92 -9.08 -50.24
N ASP A 129 36.76 -8.76 -51.52
CA ASP A 129 36.61 -9.70 -52.62
C ASP A 129 37.96 -10.07 -53.27
N ASN A 130 37.92 -11.01 -54.21
CA ASN A 130 39.13 -11.43 -54.98
C ASN A 130 39.70 -10.35 -55.91
N THR A 131 38.99 -9.27 -56.17
CA THR A 131 39.41 -8.16 -56.95
C THR A 131 39.94 -6.98 -56.13
N GLY A 132 39.89 -7.13 -54.78
CA GLY A 132 40.38 -6.13 -53.83
C GLY A 132 39.35 -5.07 -53.44
N ASN A 133 38.07 -5.23 -53.77
CA ASN A 133 37.03 -4.31 -53.28
C ASN A 133 36.77 -4.59 -51.81
N GLU A 134 36.90 -3.56 -51.01
CA GLU A 134 36.74 -3.61 -49.55
C GLU A 134 35.49 -2.83 -49.10
N ALA A 135 34.82 -3.35 -48.03
CA ALA A 135 33.77 -2.63 -47.35
C ALA A 135 33.81 -2.92 -45.86
N VAL A 136 33.34 -1.92 -45.05
CA VAL A 136 33.12 -2.07 -43.64
C VAL A 136 31.63 -1.93 -43.39
N TYR A 137 31.10 -2.81 -42.57
CA TYR A 137 29.72 -2.83 -42.10
C TYR A 137 29.71 -2.66 -40.59
N ALA A 138 28.73 -1.94 -40.08
CA ALA A 138 28.48 -1.76 -38.66
C ALA A 138 27.10 -2.29 -38.26
N SER A 139 26.98 -2.96 -37.10
CA SER A 139 25.69 -3.27 -36.48
C SER A 139 25.05 -2.01 -35.92
N ASN A 140 23.76 -2.06 -35.59
CA ASN A 140 23.25 -1.20 -34.55
C ASN A 140 24.04 -1.40 -33.25
N GLY A 141 24.07 -0.38 -32.41
CA GLY A 141 24.73 -0.44 -31.12
C GLY A 141 24.00 -1.40 -30.15
N ILE A 142 24.78 -2.07 -29.33
CA ILE A 142 24.34 -3.06 -28.37
C ILE A 142 24.69 -2.54 -26.97
N VAL A 143 23.72 -2.50 -26.07
CA VAL A 143 23.90 -2.19 -24.65
C VAL A 143 23.83 -3.51 -23.88
N VAL A 144 24.92 -3.87 -23.21
CA VAL A 144 24.93 -4.98 -22.24
C VAL A 144 24.86 -4.38 -20.87
N ASP A 145 23.76 -4.66 -20.17
CA ASP A 145 23.45 -4.20 -18.83
C ASP A 145 22.94 -5.39 -18.01
N VAL A 146 23.68 -5.77 -16.97
CA VAL A 146 23.34 -6.90 -16.09
C VAL A 146 22.93 -6.46 -14.68
N THR A 147 22.88 -5.14 -14.47
CA THR A 147 22.50 -4.56 -13.18
C THR A 147 20.99 -4.37 -13.11
N SER A 148 20.41 -4.86 -12.03
CA SER A 148 18.97 -4.75 -11.83
C SER A 148 18.58 -3.37 -11.30
N PRO A 149 17.43 -2.82 -11.72
CA PRO A 149 16.90 -1.58 -11.16
C PRO A 149 16.62 -1.73 -9.67
N LYS A 150 16.69 -0.63 -8.93
CA LYS A 150 16.35 -0.54 -7.49
C LYS A 150 15.00 0.12 -7.33
N VAL A 151 14.20 -0.41 -6.41
CA VAL A 151 12.91 0.17 -6.01
C VAL A 151 12.91 0.36 -4.51
N GLU A 152 12.54 1.57 -4.07
CA GLU A 152 12.23 1.88 -2.68
C GLU A 152 10.74 2.19 -2.59
N CYS A 153 10.06 1.61 -1.59
CA CYS A 153 8.64 1.85 -1.32
C CYS A 153 8.47 2.47 0.06
N THR A 154 7.81 3.61 0.12
CA THR A 154 7.50 4.30 1.37
C THR A 154 6.00 4.46 1.50
N PHE A 155 5.41 3.88 2.53
CA PHE A 155 4.00 4.06 2.88
C PHE A 155 3.81 5.33 3.72
N ASP A 156 2.69 6.02 3.51
CA ASP A 156 2.28 7.13 4.37
C ASP A 156 1.84 6.58 5.74
N THR A 157 2.66 6.83 6.76
CA THR A 157 2.43 6.44 8.15
C THR A 157 1.98 7.64 9.00
N SER A 158 1.45 8.69 8.38
CA SER A 158 0.84 9.81 9.08
C SER A 158 -0.59 9.47 9.53
N LYS A 159 -1.04 10.05 10.64
CA LYS A 159 -2.43 9.92 11.09
C LYS A 159 -3.42 10.54 10.10
N ASP A 160 -3.02 11.62 9.44
CA ASP A 160 -3.82 12.28 8.40
C ASP A 160 -3.96 11.40 7.13
N GLY A 161 -3.03 10.47 6.92
CA GLY A 161 -3.07 9.44 5.89
C GLY A 161 -3.90 8.21 6.25
N GLY A 162 -4.57 8.20 7.42
CA GLY A 162 -5.38 7.07 7.88
C GLY A 162 -4.57 5.91 8.47
N TYR A 163 -3.25 6.05 8.64
CA TYR A 163 -2.43 5.06 9.33
C TYR A 163 -2.74 5.01 10.82
N VAL A 164 -2.85 3.83 11.36
CA VAL A 164 -3.19 3.58 12.77
C VAL A 164 -2.00 2.99 13.51
N SER A 165 -1.48 1.87 13.01
CA SER A 165 -0.42 1.11 13.69
C SER A 165 0.25 0.12 12.76
N GLU A 166 1.35 -0.45 13.22
CA GLU A 166 1.96 -1.64 12.65
C GLU A 166 1.89 -2.77 13.67
N LYS A 167 1.45 -3.95 13.23
CA LYS A 167 1.41 -5.16 14.06
C LYS A 167 1.90 -6.36 13.26
N ASP A 168 2.94 -7.03 13.76
CA ASP A 168 3.54 -8.22 13.13
C ASP A 168 3.94 -8.00 11.65
N GLY A 169 4.45 -6.79 11.31
CA GLY A 169 4.82 -6.41 9.96
C GLY A 169 3.65 -6.06 9.04
N ILE A 170 2.43 -5.99 9.58
CA ILE A 170 1.22 -5.57 8.86
C ILE A 170 0.94 -4.11 9.17
N LEU A 171 0.87 -3.26 8.15
CA LEU A 171 0.47 -1.86 8.30
C LEU A 171 -1.06 -1.78 8.32
N CYS A 172 -1.62 -1.17 9.38
CA CYS A 172 -3.06 -1.06 9.63
C CYS A 172 -3.56 0.35 9.27
N TYR A 173 -4.63 0.42 8.49
CA TYR A 173 -5.22 1.67 8.01
C TYR A 173 -6.73 1.72 8.25
N GLN A 174 -7.22 2.86 8.72
CA GLN A 174 -8.64 3.19 8.82
C GLN A 174 -9.23 3.62 7.45
N GLY A 175 -8.39 3.95 6.49
CA GLY A 175 -8.74 4.38 5.14
C GLY A 175 -7.77 3.82 4.11
N ASP A 176 -7.71 4.45 2.94
CA ASP A 176 -6.81 4.04 1.86
C ASP A 176 -5.33 4.19 2.25
N ALA A 177 -4.51 3.20 1.91
CA ALA A 177 -3.07 3.22 2.15
C ALA A 177 -2.35 3.88 0.97
N LYS A 178 -1.79 5.07 1.18
CA LYS A 178 -0.98 5.77 0.19
C LYS A 178 0.48 5.35 0.29
N TYR A 179 1.16 5.28 -0.86
CA TYR A 179 2.58 4.97 -0.91
C TYR A 179 3.26 5.73 -2.05
N GLU A 180 4.57 5.85 -1.94
CA GLU A 180 5.46 6.42 -2.96
C GLU A 180 6.55 5.41 -3.30
N LEU A 181 6.77 5.20 -4.59
CA LEU A 181 7.84 4.37 -5.13
C LEU A 181 8.91 5.27 -5.73
N LYS A 182 10.15 5.04 -5.33
CA LYS A 182 11.32 5.62 -5.96
C LYS A 182 12.04 4.53 -6.72
N ILE A 183 12.21 4.71 -8.03
CA ILE A 183 12.80 3.72 -8.93
C ILE A 183 14.07 4.32 -9.52
N GLU A 184 15.18 3.60 -9.45
CA GLU A 184 16.47 4.00 -9.95
C GLU A 184 17.10 2.86 -10.76
N ASP A 185 17.80 3.20 -11.82
CA ASP A 185 18.73 2.31 -12.51
C ASP A 185 20.14 2.83 -12.22
N PRO A 186 20.93 2.13 -11.37
CA PRO A 186 22.04 2.76 -10.64
C PRO A 186 23.36 2.84 -11.39
N GLU A 187 23.51 2.21 -12.57
CA GLU A 187 24.81 2.04 -13.21
C GLU A 187 25.08 3.02 -14.37
N GLU A 188 26.36 3.18 -14.75
CA GLU A 188 26.77 4.07 -15.84
C GLU A 188 26.31 3.61 -17.22
N TYR A 189 26.04 2.30 -17.38
CA TYR A 189 25.60 1.66 -18.64
C TYR A 189 24.16 1.19 -18.57
N PHE A 190 23.30 1.93 -17.88
CA PHE A 190 21.94 1.52 -17.66
C PHE A 190 21.11 1.46 -18.95
N SER A 191 20.27 0.44 -18.99
CA SER A 191 19.35 0.25 -20.11
C SER A 191 18.05 1.02 -19.97
N SER A 192 17.88 1.76 -18.90
CA SER A 192 16.70 2.50 -18.47
C SER A 192 15.51 1.62 -18.06
N ILE A 193 14.66 2.17 -17.19
CA ILE A 193 13.44 1.49 -16.72
C ILE A 193 12.45 1.34 -17.88
N SER A 194 11.96 0.12 -18.08
CA SER A 194 10.99 -0.20 -19.12
C SER A 194 9.60 -0.53 -18.57
N LYS A 195 9.53 -1.10 -17.37
CA LYS A 195 8.25 -1.51 -16.77
C LYS A 195 8.28 -1.46 -15.24
N LEU A 196 7.20 -0.98 -14.65
CA LEU A 196 6.86 -1.14 -13.25
C LEU A 196 5.61 -2.02 -13.13
N GLU A 197 5.67 -3.04 -12.30
CA GLU A 197 4.54 -3.91 -12.01
C GLU A 197 4.19 -3.83 -10.53
N VAL A 198 2.97 -3.41 -10.24
CA VAL A 198 2.39 -3.38 -8.90
C VAL A 198 1.19 -4.30 -8.87
N ILE A 199 1.22 -5.32 -8.02
CA ILE A 199 0.17 -6.32 -7.89
C ILE A 199 -0.36 -6.31 -6.46
N VAL A 200 -1.66 -6.06 -6.32
CA VAL A 200 -2.37 -6.11 -5.05
C VAL A 200 -3.24 -7.37 -5.02
N SER A 201 -3.09 -8.14 -3.96
CA SER A 201 -4.00 -9.25 -3.64
C SER A 201 -4.82 -8.88 -2.42
N LYS A 202 -6.14 -9.03 -2.47
CA LYS A 202 -7.08 -8.81 -1.35
C LYS A 202 -7.70 -10.14 -0.95
N ASP A 203 -7.63 -10.48 0.34
CA ASP A 203 -8.11 -11.76 0.90
C ASP A 203 -7.65 -13.01 0.11
N GLY A 204 -6.45 -12.93 -0.48
CA GLY A 204 -5.85 -14.01 -1.27
C GLY A 204 -6.20 -13.96 -2.77
N GLU A 205 -7.14 -13.13 -3.20
CA GLU A 205 -7.47 -12.94 -4.60
C GLU A 205 -6.65 -11.79 -5.20
N THR A 206 -5.98 -12.04 -6.32
CA THR A 206 -5.19 -11.04 -7.03
C THR A 206 -6.10 -10.15 -7.87
N ILE A 207 -5.97 -8.83 -7.69
CA ILE A 207 -6.62 -7.86 -8.57
C ILE A 207 -5.87 -7.86 -9.91
N THR A 208 -6.59 -8.06 -10.99
CA THR A 208 -6.00 -8.01 -12.33
C THR A 208 -5.45 -6.61 -12.62
N PRO A 209 -4.14 -6.47 -12.94
CA PRO A 209 -3.55 -5.18 -13.20
C PRO A 209 -4.03 -4.62 -14.54
N THR A 210 -4.13 -3.29 -14.60
CA THR A 210 -4.40 -2.55 -15.84
C THR A 210 -3.12 -1.86 -16.29
N THR A 211 -2.74 -2.01 -17.56
CA THR A 211 -1.60 -1.28 -18.14
C THR A 211 -1.99 0.19 -18.32
N LYS A 212 -1.08 1.08 -17.90
CA LYS A 212 -1.26 2.53 -17.95
C LYS A 212 0.00 3.21 -18.48
N GLU A 213 -0.18 4.35 -19.13
CA GLU A 213 0.93 5.27 -19.42
C GLU A 213 1.38 5.97 -18.13
N PHE A 214 2.67 6.31 -18.06
CA PHE A 214 3.21 7.01 -16.92
C PHE A 214 2.87 8.50 -16.94
N ASP A 215 2.28 8.99 -15.85
CA ASP A 215 2.10 10.41 -15.57
C ASP A 215 2.61 10.69 -14.14
N ALA A 216 3.57 11.61 -14.02
CA ALA A 216 4.21 11.95 -12.74
C ALA A 216 3.24 12.61 -11.73
N ASP A 217 2.15 13.21 -12.19
CA ASP A 217 1.16 13.87 -11.35
C ASP A 217 -0.01 12.94 -10.98
N GLU A 218 -0.11 11.77 -11.63
CA GLU A 218 -1.16 10.79 -11.36
C GLU A 218 -0.86 9.94 -10.12
N THR A 219 -1.93 9.59 -9.39
CA THR A 219 -1.88 8.57 -8.33
C THR A 219 -2.55 7.30 -8.83
N TYR A 220 -1.82 6.20 -8.84
CA TYR A 220 -2.28 4.92 -9.37
C TYR A 220 -2.94 4.06 -8.29
N GLU A 221 -4.11 3.50 -8.60
CA GLU A 221 -4.90 2.71 -7.66
C GLU A 221 -4.70 1.21 -7.83
N ASP A 222 -4.59 0.49 -6.70
CA ASP A 222 -4.56 -0.97 -6.58
C ASP A 222 -3.50 -1.64 -7.49
N SER A 223 -3.89 -2.57 -8.37
CA SER A 223 -2.97 -3.29 -9.26
C SER A 223 -2.84 -2.59 -10.60
N TYR A 224 -1.62 -2.30 -11.00
CA TYR A 224 -1.34 -1.66 -12.28
C TYR A 224 0.03 -2.06 -12.84
N ILE A 225 0.18 -1.86 -14.15
CA ILE A 225 1.44 -1.96 -14.86
C ILE A 225 1.67 -0.63 -15.58
N ILE A 226 2.84 -0.03 -15.36
CA ILE A 226 3.31 1.11 -16.14
C ILE A 226 4.39 0.60 -17.09
N GLU A 227 4.21 0.84 -18.37
CA GLU A 227 5.22 0.60 -19.38
C GLU A 227 5.78 1.95 -19.82
N TRP A 228 7.10 2.11 -19.66
CA TRP A 228 7.76 3.31 -20.17
C TRP A 228 7.92 3.15 -21.66
N PRO A 229 7.55 4.17 -22.43
CA PRO A 229 7.64 4.13 -23.86
C PRO A 229 9.09 3.92 -24.29
N THR A 230 9.29 3.02 -25.22
CA THR A 230 10.52 2.93 -25.99
C THR A 230 10.77 4.25 -26.71
N SER A 231 11.98 4.51 -27.14
CA SER A 231 12.54 5.75 -27.68
C SER A 231 11.70 6.60 -28.66
N GLU A 232 10.48 6.21 -28.98
CA GLU A 232 9.60 6.89 -29.94
C GLU A 232 8.43 7.69 -29.31
N SER A 233 8.15 7.54 -28.01
CA SER A 233 7.03 8.24 -27.38
C SER A 233 7.29 8.69 -25.94
N GLY A 234 7.72 9.93 -25.73
CA GLY A 234 7.51 10.71 -24.51
C GLY A 234 8.66 10.84 -23.52
N PHE A 235 9.41 9.82 -23.19
CA PHE A 235 10.67 9.96 -22.47
C PHE A 235 11.80 9.48 -23.36
N SER A 236 12.59 10.42 -23.90
CA SER A 236 13.85 10.05 -24.53
C SER A 236 14.74 9.41 -23.45
N TYR A 237 15.56 8.47 -23.84
CA TYR A 237 16.60 7.89 -22.98
C TYR A 237 17.44 8.98 -22.30
N GLU A 238 17.70 10.12 -22.98
CA GLU A 238 18.38 11.25 -22.38
C GLU A 238 17.62 11.92 -21.26
N GLU A 239 16.29 11.94 -21.31
CA GLU A 239 15.46 12.48 -20.21
C GLU A 239 15.45 11.55 -19.00
N LEU A 240 15.41 10.24 -19.21
CA LEU A 240 15.55 9.25 -18.14
C LEU A 240 16.95 9.25 -17.54
N LYS A 241 17.99 9.39 -18.39
CA LYS A 241 19.39 9.47 -17.97
C LYS A 241 19.69 10.68 -17.10
N ASN A 242 19.00 11.79 -17.29
CA ASN A 242 19.16 13.00 -16.50
C ASN A 242 18.30 13.00 -15.22
N LYS A 243 17.43 12.00 -15.00
CA LYS A 243 16.65 11.84 -13.78
C LYS A 243 17.34 10.81 -12.90
N SER A 244 17.81 11.25 -11.73
CA SER A 244 18.40 10.37 -10.74
C SER A 244 17.41 9.31 -10.22
N SER A 245 16.10 9.52 -10.39
CA SER A 245 15.05 8.57 -10.03
C SER A 245 13.71 8.93 -10.66
N ILE A 246 12.87 7.92 -10.86
CA ILE A 246 11.45 8.06 -11.21
C ILE A 246 10.64 7.88 -9.94
N VAL A 247 9.72 8.82 -9.67
CA VAL A 247 8.82 8.73 -8.51
C VAL A 247 7.42 8.42 -9.00
N VAL A 248 6.82 7.35 -8.44
CA VAL A 248 5.45 6.92 -8.74
C VAL A 248 4.65 6.94 -7.46
N LYS A 249 3.48 7.60 -7.45
CA LYS A 249 2.56 7.63 -6.33
C LYS A 249 1.48 6.59 -6.52
N GLY A 250 1.15 5.87 -5.47
CA GLY A 250 0.12 4.86 -5.51
C GLY A 250 -0.77 4.84 -4.28
N VAL A 251 -1.88 4.15 -4.40
CA VAL A 251 -2.83 3.94 -3.32
C VAL A 251 -3.39 2.52 -3.38
N VAL A 252 -3.47 1.86 -2.22
CA VAL A 252 -4.24 0.63 -2.06
C VAL A 252 -5.56 1.00 -1.41
N SER A 253 -6.67 0.81 -2.14
CA SER A 253 -8.00 1.23 -1.70
C SER A 253 -8.53 0.30 -0.59
N ALA A 254 -9.03 0.89 0.51
CA ALA A 254 -9.66 0.15 1.60
C ALA A 254 -10.96 -0.56 1.18
N ASN A 255 -11.73 0.04 0.28
CA ASN A 255 -13.14 -0.30 0.03
C ASN A 255 -13.44 -1.21 -1.16
N LYS A 256 -12.47 -1.57 -1.98
CA LYS A 256 -12.75 -2.39 -3.17
C LYS A 256 -12.64 -3.89 -2.87
N GLY A 257 -13.41 -4.41 -1.93
CA GLY A 257 -13.41 -5.83 -1.65
C GLY A 257 -13.96 -6.28 -0.31
N THR A 258 -14.95 -5.58 0.25
CA THR A 258 -15.71 -6.13 1.38
C THR A 258 -16.54 -7.32 0.90
N ILE A 259 -16.01 -8.52 1.06
CA ILE A 259 -16.78 -9.74 0.96
C ILE A 259 -17.73 -9.75 2.17
N ASN A 260 -19.03 -9.68 1.90
CA ASN A 260 -20.12 -9.82 2.87
C ASN A 260 -20.24 -8.78 4.00
N GLY A 261 -19.81 -7.55 3.81
CA GLY A 261 -20.15 -6.49 4.77
C GLY A 261 -19.43 -6.57 6.12
N VAL A 262 -18.40 -7.38 6.26
CA VAL A 262 -17.61 -7.57 7.49
C VAL A 262 -16.21 -6.99 7.31
N GLY A 263 -15.87 -6.13 8.14
CA GLY A 263 -14.98 -4.97 8.13
C GLY A 263 -13.49 -5.13 7.95
N THR A 264 -12.82 -6.26 7.80
CA THR A 264 -11.37 -6.27 7.60
C THR A 264 -10.99 -6.81 6.25
N ASN A 265 -10.24 -5.99 5.51
CA ASN A 265 -9.66 -6.39 4.26
C ASN A 265 -8.15 -6.55 4.44
N LYS A 266 -7.63 -7.76 4.26
CA LYS A 266 -6.18 -8.02 4.23
C LYS A 266 -5.70 -7.93 2.81
N SER A 267 -4.71 -7.09 2.58
CA SER A 267 -4.10 -6.92 1.27
C SER A 267 -2.62 -7.23 1.33
N LYS A 268 -2.09 -7.74 0.24
CA LYS A 268 -0.65 -7.91 0.03
C LYS A 268 -0.28 -7.22 -1.27
N ILE A 269 0.61 -6.25 -1.18
CA ILE A 269 1.17 -5.59 -2.35
C ILE A 269 2.53 -6.21 -2.70
N LYS A 270 2.76 -6.42 -3.99
CA LYS A 270 4.04 -6.86 -4.57
C LYS A 270 4.44 -5.88 -5.65
N ILE A 271 5.71 -5.47 -5.63
CA ILE A 271 6.24 -4.46 -6.54
C ILE A 271 7.52 -4.99 -7.19
N LYS A 272 7.63 -4.82 -8.52
CA LYS A 272 8.81 -5.13 -9.32
C LYS A 272 9.01 -4.07 -10.38
N ALA A 273 10.26 -3.69 -10.62
CA ALA A 273 10.66 -2.89 -11.77
C ALA A 273 11.52 -3.73 -12.72
N TYR A 274 11.47 -3.39 -13.99
CA TYR A 274 12.21 -4.03 -15.06
C TYR A 274 12.91 -2.92 -15.87
N ASP A 275 14.12 -3.19 -16.29
CA ASP A 275 14.79 -2.37 -17.28
C ASP A 275 14.55 -2.86 -18.72
N THR A 276 15.10 -2.15 -19.68
CA THR A 276 14.98 -2.51 -21.10
C THR A 276 15.85 -3.71 -21.48
N ALA A 277 16.92 -3.99 -20.73
CA ALA A 277 17.74 -5.19 -20.92
C ALA A 277 17.07 -6.46 -20.42
N GLY A 278 16.05 -6.33 -19.56
CA GLY A 278 15.27 -7.42 -18.98
C GLY A 278 15.70 -7.81 -17.56
N ASN A 279 16.57 -7.04 -16.91
CA ASN A 279 16.87 -7.25 -15.50
C ASN A 279 15.65 -6.85 -14.65
N VAL A 280 15.51 -7.50 -13.49
CA VAL A 280 14.35 -7.33 -12.61
C VAL A 280 14.83 -6.97 -11.20
N SER A 281 14.23 -5.96 -10.62
CA SER A 281 14.49 -5.57 -9.23
C SER A 281 14.21 -6.68 -8.23
N GLU A 282 14.72 -6.57 -7.02
CA GLU A 282 14.20 -7.35 -5.89
C GLU A 282 12.69 -7.10 -5.73
N THR A 283 11.97 -8.14 -5.33
CA THR A 283 10.52 -8.02 -5.09
C THR A 283 10.28 -7.37 -3.74
N ILE A 284 9.59 -6.24 -3.72
CA ILE A 284 9.07 -5.65 -2.49
C ILE A 284 7.72 -6.29 -2.19
N GLU A 285 7.52 -6.76 -0.97
CA GLU A 285 6.24 -7.27 -0.48
C GLU A 285 5.88 -6.58 0.83
N GLN A 286 4.66 -6.05 0.93
CA GLN A 286 4.11 -5.48 2.15
C GLN A 286 2.70 -6.01 2.39
N GLN A 287 2.42 -6.37 3.65
CA GLN A 287 1.07 -6.71 4.08
C GLN A 287 0.37 -5.48 4.66
N LEU A 288 -0.90 -5.31 4.29
CA LEU A 288 -1.76 -4.23 4.70
C LEU A 288 -3.05 -4.80 5.27
N ALA A 289 -3.63 -4.12 6.24
CA ALA A 289 -4.96 -4.42 6.76
C ALA A 289 -5.78 -3.14 6.84
N PHE A 290 -7.05 -3.24 6.47
CA PHE A 290 -7.98 -2.11 6.40
C PHE A 290 -9.24 -2.41 7.18
N ASP A 291 -9.69 -1.44 7.97
CA ASP A 291 -11.02 -1.43 8.56
C ASP A 291 -11.59 0.00 8.59
N THR A 292 -12.74 0.16 7.96
CA THR A 292 -13.44 1.44 7.87
C THR A 292 -14.80 1.42 8.59
N LYS A 293 -15.11 0.33 9.30
CA LYS A 293 -16.38 0.17 10.00
C LYS A 293 -16.20 0.38 11.49
N ALA A 294 -17.12 1.15 12.05
CA ALA A 294 -17.22 1.30 13.50
C ALA A 294 -17.89 0.07 14.15
N PRO A 295 -17.51 -0.26 15.38
CA PRO A 295 -18.20 -1.26 16.19
C PRO A 295 -19.68 -0.97 16.35
N GLU A 296 -20.50 -2.03 16.33
CA GLU A 296 -21.93 -1.94 16.62
C GLU A 296 -22.15 -2.07 18.13
N ILE A 297 -23.00 -1.20 18.67
CA ILE A 297 -23.35 -1.20 20.11
C ILE A 297 -24.84 -1.42 20.27
N SER A 298 -25.21 -2.43 21.05
CA SER A 298 -26.58 -2.62 21.50
C SER A 298 -26.69 -2.59 23.02
N VAL A 299 -27.77 -2.00 23.50
CA VAL A 299 -28.01 -1.82 24.93
C VAL A 299 -29.38 -2.42 25.32
N SER A 300 -29.38 -3.12 26.45
CA SER A 300 -30.59 -3.60 27.11
C SER A 300 -30.46 -3.42 28.60
N PHE A 301 -31.58 -3.49 29.32
CA PHE A 301 -31.61 -3.41 30.79
C PHE A 301 -32.11 -4.72 31.38
N GLU A 302 -31.43 -5.19 32.42
CA GLU A 302 -31.80 -6.35 33.23
C GLU A 302 -32.10 -5.83 34.64
N ASN A 303 -33.35 -5.94 35.11
CA ASN A 303 -33.73 -5.53 36.42
C ASN A 303 -34.38 -6.69 37.14
N LYS A 304 -34.15 -6.77 38.47
CA LYS A 304 -34.67 -7.82 39.33
C LYS A 304 -36.21 -7.89 39.31
N ASN A 305 -36.87 -6.76 39.14
CA ASN A 305 -38.33 -6.63 39.17
C ASN A 305 -38.92 -6.31 37.78
N GLY A 306 -38.14 -6.41 36.68
CA GLY A 306 -38.63 -6.25 35.30
C GLY A 306 -38.56 -4.84 34.76
N ASP A 307 -39.57 -4.43 34.01
CA ASP A 307 -39.59 -3.14 33.28
C ASP A 307 -39.61 -1.93 34.24
N PRO A 308 -39.25 -0.73 33.76
CA PRO A 308 -39.34 0.49 34.57
C PRO A 308 -40.77 0.72 35.05
N ILE A 309 -40.91 1.17 36.32
CA ILE A 309 -42.23 1.41 36.94
C ILE A 309 -42.95 2.55 36.27
N THR A 310 -42.23 3.56 35.83
CA THR A 310 -42.79 4.74 35.16
C THR A 310 -41.76 5.40 34.23
N GLN A 311 -42.29 6.16 33.29
CA GLN A 311 -41.51 7.06 32.46
C GLN A 311 -42.03 8.47 32.69
N LYS A 312 -41.11 9.40 32.99
CA LYS A 312 -41.43 10.81 33.20
C LYS A 312 -40.27 11.68 32.75
N ASP A 313 -40.56 12.74 32.03
CA ASP A 313 -39.55 13.73 31.58
C ASP A 313 -38.36 13.08 30.86
N GLU A 314 -38.63 12.10 29.97
CA GLU A 314 -37.67 11.30 29.22
C GLU A 314 -36.86 10.27 30.04
N PHE A 315 -37.04 10.17 31.33
CA PHE A 315 -36.39 9.19 32.22
C PHE A 315 -37.24 7.97 32.46
N SER A 316 -36.60 6.79 32.48
CA SER A 316 -37.16 5.53 32.92
C SER A 316 -36.81 5.33 34.41
N TYR A 317 -37.83 5.16 35.30
CA TYR A 317 -37.64 5.04 36.75
C TYR A 317 -37.68 3.58 37.18
N TYR A 318 -36.67 3.17 37.93
CA TYR A 318 -36.52 1.85 38.50
C TYR A 318 -36.51 1.92 40.04
N GLN A 319 -37.20 1.00 40.72
CA GLN A 319 -37.26 0.94 42.17
C GLN A 319 -36.23 0.00 42.82
N ASP A 320 -35.28 -0.52 42.02
CA ASP A 320 -34.30 -1.50 42.47
C ASP A 320 -32.99 -1.28 41.69
N THR A 321 -31.90 -1.93 42.10
CA THR A 321 -30.65 -2.02 41.40
C THR A 321 -30.89 -2.28 39.92
N THR A 322 -30.31 -1.44 39.08
CA THR A 322 -30.49 -1.48 37.64
C THR A 322 -29.20 -1.96 36.98
N VAL A 323 -29.30 -2.93 36.06
CA VAL A 323 -28.16 -3.43 35.30
C VAL A 323 -28.34 -3.07 33.82
N MET A 324 -27.44 -2.26 33.32
CA MET A 324 -27.35 -1.91 31.91
C MET A 324 -26.41 -2.90 31.22
N VAL A 325 -26.94 -3.67 30.28
CA VAL A 325 -26.17 -4.67 29.50
C VAL A 325 -25.85 -4.09 28.17
N ILE A 326 -24.57 -3.91 27.90
CA ILE A 326 -24.02 -3.33 26.65
C ILE A 326 -23.26 -4.40 25.91
N LYS A 327 -23.66 -4.65 24.67
CA LYS A 327 -22.95 -5.57 23.76
C LYS A 327 -22.24 -4.77 22.69
N TYR A 328 -20.95 -4.90 22.65
CA TYR A 328 -20.07 -4.37 21.62
C TYR A 328 -19.76 -5.48 20.63
N THR A 329 -20.05 -5.24 19.37
CA THR A 329 -19.87 -6.25 18.31
C THR A 329 -18.99 -5.67 17.22
N ASP A 330 -17.82 -6.26 17.03
CA ASP A 330 -16.89 -5.89 15.98
C ASP A 330 -15.92 -7.03 15.67
N ARG A 331 -15.38 -7.05 14.47
CA ARG A 331 -14.39 -8.03 14.05
C ARG A 331 -12.98 -7.72 14.59
N ASN A 332 -12.65 -6.45 14.70
CA ASN A 332 -11.35 -5.95 15.11
C ASN A 332 -11.37 -5.32 16.50
N PHE A 333 -12.23 -5.79 17.35
CA PHE A 333 -12.26 -5.35 18.74
C PHE A 333 -10.96 -5.75 19.44
N PRO A 334 -10.33 -4.88 20.26
CA PRO A 334 -9.07 -5.19 20.93
C PRO A 334 -9.14 -6.48 21.77
N VAL A 335 -8.05 -7.23 21.80
CA VAL A 335 -7.95 -8.52 22.53
C VAL A 335 -7.37 -8.34 23.92
N GLY A 336 -7.67 -9.27 24.82
CA GLY A 336 -7.13 -9.28 26.16
C GLY A 336 -7.63 -8.09 26.98
N GLU A 337 -6.78 -7.49 27.79
CA GLU A 337 -7.15 -6.33 28.62
C GLU A 337 -7.08 -4.98 27.87
N GLU A 338 -6.56 -4.96 26.65
CA GLU A 338 -6.41 -3.73 25.84
C GLU A 338 -7.75 -3.05 25.51
N TYR A 339 -8.86 -3.80 25.47
CA TYR A 339 -10.18 -3.21 25.21
C TYR A 339 -10.66 -2.25 26.31
N LYS A 340 -10.16 -2.38 27.54
CA LYS A 340 -10.56 -1.50 28.65
C LYS A 340 -10.26 -0.03 28.38
N ASP A 341 -9.13 0.23 27.70
CA ASP A 341 -8.73 1.57 27.31
C ASP A 341 -9.54 2.13 26.13
N ASN A 342 -10.27 1.25 25.44
CA ASN A 342 -11.04 1.59 24.26
C ASN A 342 -12.54 1.75 24.53
N LEU A 343 -13.00 1.40 25.76
CA LEU A 343 -14.37 1.59 26.21
C LEU A 343 -14.50 2.84 27.05
N TYR A 344 -15.41 3.73 26.68
CA TYR A 344 -15.71 4.91 27.46
C TYR A 344 -17.19 5.29 27.36
N PHE A 345 -17.58 6.15 28.26
CA PHE A 345 -18.95 6.60 28.42
C PHE A 345 -18.99 8.12 28.50
N ILE A 346 -19.99 8.72 27.90
CA ILE A 346 -20.37 10.08 28.24
C ILE A 346 -21.43 9.97 29.33
N LEU A 347 -21.10 10.41 30.53
CA LEU A 347 -21.90 10.28 31.73
C LEU A 347 -22.29 11.65 32.28
N LYS A 348 -23.55 11.79 32.68
CA LYS A 348 -24.07 12.92 33.45
C LYS A 348 -24.99 12.38 34.56
N ARG A 349 -24.79 12.87 35.77
CA ARG A 349 -25.63 12.60 36.95
C ARG A 349 -26.51 13.81 37.25
N GLU A 350 -27.49 13.66 38.16
CA GLU A 350 -28.46 14.75 38.51
C GLU A 350 -27.75 16.02 38.97
N GLU A 351 -26.66 15.88 39.74
CA GLU A 351 -25.92 17.02 40.30
C GLU A 351 -24.85 17.60 39.35
N ASP A 352 -24.59 16.96 38.19
CA ASP A 352 -23.59 17.40 37.26
C ASP A 352 -24.10 18.56 36.37
N ASP A 353 -23.34 19.64 36.30
CA ASP A 353 -23.62 20.74 35.37
C ASP A 353 -23.33 20.40 33.89
N GLN A 354 -22.43 19.44 33.65
CA GLN A 354 -21.97 19.06 32.32
C GLN A 354 -21.74 17.54 32.20
N GLU A 355 -21.88 17.06 30.96
CA GLU A 355 -21.48 15.72 30.60
C GLU A 355 -19.96 15.56 30.71
N ARG A 356 -19.48 14.38 31.12
CA ARG A 356 -18.06 14.06 31.22
C ARG A 356 -17.74 12.71 30.62
N LYS A 357 -16.55 12.61 30.03
CA LYS A 357 -16.02 11.36 29.53
C LYS A 357 -15.47 10.54 30.69
N VAL A 358 -15.94 9.31 30.85
CA VAL A 358 -15.51 8.37 31.87
C VAL A 358 -15.05 7.09 31.18
N MET A 359 -13.81 6.68 31.42
CA MET A 359 -13.29 5.39 30.95
C MET A 359 -13.88 4.25 31.78
N LEU A 360 -13.90 3.03 31.25
CA LEU A 360 -14.47 1.87 31.93
C LEU A 360 -13.95 1.72 33.38
N GLU A 361 -12.64 1.79 33.59
CA GLU A 361 -12.04 1.71 34.94
C GLU A 361 -12.39 2.90 35.83
N GLY A 362 -12.81 4.01 35.27
CA GLY A 362 -13.24 5.20 36.00
C GLY A 362 -14.64 5.10 36.60
N LEU A 363 -15.48 4.18 36.12
CA LEU A 363 -16.86 4.02 36.54
C LEU A 363 -17.00 3.65 38.04
N GLU A 364 -16.06 2.89 38.59
CA GLU A 364 -16.06 2.55 40.03
C GLU A 364 -15.97 3.78 40.94
N LYS A 365 -15.29 4.85 40.49
CA LYS A 365 -15.21 6.12 41.21
C LYS A 365 -16.54 6.89 41.17
N GLU A 366 -17.37 6.55 40.21
CA GLU A 366 -18.72 7.08 40.04
C GLU A 366 -19.78 6.25 40.76
N GLY A 367 -19.40 5.23 41.55
CA GLY A 367 -20.34 4.33 42.23
C GLY A 367 -20.98 3.31 41.26
N ILE A 368 -20.47 3.16 40.03
CA ILE A 368 -20.99 2.21 39.05
C ILE A 368 -20.02 1.04 38.96
N THR A 369 -20.50 -0.15 39.35
CA THR A 369 -19.69 -1.38 39.20
C THR A 369 -19.92 -2.03 37.85
N TYR A 370 -18.93 -2.81 37.37
CA TYR A 370 -19.04 -3.46 36.07
C TYR A 370 -18.52 -4.89 36.07
N GLU A 371 -19.14 -5.71 35.23
CA GLU A 371 -18.69 -7.06 34.90
C GLU A 371 -18.52 -7.17 33.40
N ILE A 372 -17.54 -7.97 32.95
CA ILE A 372 -17.25 -8.18 31.54
C ILE A 372 -17.36 -9.66 31.22
N GLU A 373 -18.14 -9.97 30.21
CA GLU A 373 -18.24 -11.29 29.61
C GLU A 373 -17.63 -11.20 28.21
N ASP A 374 -16.49 -11.86 28.00
CA ASP A 374 -15.80 -11.94 26.72
C ASP A 374 -15.77 -13.40 26.25
N GLU A 375 -16.15 -13.65 25.02
CA GLU A 375 -15.99 -14.97 24.42
C GLU A 375 -14.50 -15.19 24.11
N GLU A 376 -13.78 -15.78 25.07
CA GLU A 376 -12.33 -16.07 24.94
C GLU A 376 -12.02 -16.89 23.69
N GLY A 377 -10.97 -16.52 22.96
CA GLY A 377 -10.21 -17.40 22.07
C GLY A 377 -10.44 -17.24 20.58
N LYS A 378 -11.21 -16.27 20.08
CA LYS A 378 -11.47 -16.12 18.62
C LYS A 378 -10.67 -15.03 17.93
N ASN A 379 -9.73 -14.38 18.59
CA ASN A 379 -9.05 -13.21 18.05
C ASN A 379 -7.55 -13.36 17.93
N SER A 380 -7.12 -13.81 16.78
CA SER A 380 -5.82 -13.44 16.25
C SER A 380 -6.04 -12.74 14.90
N PHE A 381 -5.16 -11.82 14.53
CA PHE A 381 -5.09 -11.22 13.20
C PHE A 381 -5.08 -12.29 12.08
N GLU A 382 -4.87 -13.55 12.42
CA GLU A 382 -4.79 -14.67 11.50
C GLU A 382 -6.13 -15.37 11.21
N ASN A 383 -7.15 -15.26 12.09
CA ASN A 383 -8.39 -16.06 12.02
C ASN A 383 -9.68 -15.23 12.04
N TYR A 384 -9.78 -14.21 11.19
CA TYR A 384 -10.96 -13.35 11.11
C TYR A 384 -12.10 -13.96 10.30
N THR A 385 -12.87 -14.83 10.90
CA THR A 385 -14.10 -15.33 10.25
C THR A 385 -15.38 -14.82 10.91
N ASP A 386 -15.34 -14.46 12.20
CA ASP A 386 -16.54 -14.11 12.96
C ASP A 386 -16.38 -12.80 13.72
N ASN A 387 -17.49 -12.07 13.93
CA ASN A 387 -17.54 -10.92 14.81
C ASN A 387 -17.26 -11.35 16.26
N ARG A 388 -16.48 -10.54 16.97
CA ARG A 388 -16.32 -10.67 18.41
C ARG A 388 -17.42 -9.92 19.11
N VAL A 389 -17.95 -10.49 20.20
CA VAL A 389 -18.93 -9.86 21.07
C VAL A 389 -18.32 -9.73 22.45
N VAL A 390 -18.22 -8.50 22.94
CA VAL A 390 -17.86 -8.19 24.32
C VAL A 390 -19.10 -7.64 25.00
N THR A 391 -19.51 -8.27 26.11
CA THR A 391 -20.65 -7.82 26.90
C THR A 391 -20.14 -7.16 28.17
N VAL A 392 -20.55 -5.93 28.42
CA VAL A 392 -20.27 -5.17 29.64
C VAL A 392 -21.59 -4.98 30.38
N LYS A 393 -21.65 -5.43 31.62
CA LYS A 393 -22.80 -5.22 32.53
C LYS A 393 -22.43 -4.14 33.51
N LEU A 394 -23.10 -3.01 33.45
CA LEU A 394 -22.98 -1.90 34.40
C LEU A 394 -24.08 -1.98 35.45
N THR A 395 -23.71 -1.99 36.74
CA THR A 395 -24.67 -2.05 37.86
C THR A 395 -24.73 -0.70 38.54
N PHE A 396 -25.93 -0.17 38.67
CA PHE A 396 -26.28 1.10 39.29
C PHE A 396 -27.08 0.83 40.58
N ASP A 397 -26.43 1.02 41.73
CA ASP A 397 -27.00 0.82 43.04
C ASP A 397 -27.37 2.15 43.75
N ASP A 398 -26.69 3.23 43.37
CA ASP A 398 -26.91 4.53 43.97
C ASP A 398 -28.22 5.16 43.50
N GLN A 399 -28.94 5.79 44.45
CA GLN A 399 -30.13 6.57 44.16
C GLN A 399 -29.75 7.87 43.44
N ASP A 400 -29.95 7.89 42.12
CA ASP A 400 -29.57 9.04 41.27
C ASP A 400 -30.28 8.97 39.91
N LYS A 401 -30.14 10.05 39.13
CA LYS A 401 -30.50 10.10 37.73
C LYS A 401 -29.25 10.06 36.86
N TYR A 402 -29.31 9.19 35.88
CA TYR A 402 -28.19 8.94 34.94
C TYR A 402 -28.61 9.27 33.52
N GLU A 403 -27.75 10.03 32.82
CA GLU A 403 -27.72 10.12 31.38
C GLU A 403 -26.40 9.49 30.94
N ILE A 404 -26.46 8.38 30.24
CA ILE A 404 -25.26 7.65 29.84
C ILE A 404 -25.31 7.25 28.37
N LYS A 405 -24.20 7.46 27.67
CA LYS A 405 -24.02 7.06 26.27
C LYS A 405 -22.72 6.27 26.14
N PRO A 406 -22.78 4.99 25.71
CA PRO A 406 -21.61 4.16 25.54
C PRO A 406 -20.89 4.45 24.22
N TYR A 407 -19.57 4.33 24.25
CA TYR A 407 -18.66 4.45 23.12
C TYR A 407 -17.63 3.33 23.16
N CYS A 408 -17.16 2.92 22.01
CA CYS A 408 -15.98 2.08 21.91
C CYS A 408 -15.17 2.45 20.67
N VAL A 409 -13.87 2.12 20.71
CA VAL A 409 -12.95 2.32 19.58
C VAL A 409 -12.33 0.96 19.25
N ASP A 410 -12.36 0.56 17.97
CA ASP A 410 -11.73 -0.67 17.52
C ASP A 410 -10.19 -0.53 17.40
N MET A 411 -9.52 -1.60 16.95
CA MET A 411 -8.07 -1.61 16.75
C MET A 411 -7.61 -0.71 15.59
N PHE A 412 -8.52 -0.29 14.71
CA PHE A 412 -8.26 0.60 13.58
C PHE A 412 -8.64 2.05 13.86
N GLY A 413 -9.12 2.34 15.08
CA GLY A 413 -9.50 3.69 15.48
C GLY A 413 -10.90 4.11 15.04
N ASN A 414 -11.74 3.17 14.53
CA ASN A 414 -13.13 3.49 14.24
C ASN A 414 -13.91 3.57 15.54
N GLU A 415 -14.65 4.66 15.74
CA GLU A 415 -15.42 4.92 16.94
C GLU A 415 -16.89 4.56 16.73
N GLY A 416 -17.39 3.63 17.55
CA GLY A 416 -18.78 3.26 17.63
C GLY A 416 -19.50 3.89 18.81
N THR A 417 -20.77 4.25 18.63
CA THR A 417 -21.67 4.75 19.67
C THR A 417 -23.11 4.39 19.36
N THR A 418 -23.99 4.50 20.34
CA THR A 418 -25.43 4.40 20.13
C THR A 418 -26.02 5.69 19.58
N GLU A 419 -27.16 5.61 18.87
CA GLU A 419 -27.86 6.81 18.41
C GLU A 419 -28.36 7.63 19.59
N GLU A 420 -28.91 6.98 20.62
CA GLU A 420 -29.54 7.59 21.76
C GLU A 420 -28.63 7.64 23.00
N THR A 421 -28.86 8.62 23.85
CA THR A 421 -28.39 8.67 25.23
C THR A 421 -29.44 8.01 26.13
N TYR A 422 -29.04 7.06 26.96
CA TYR A 422 -29.92 6.35 27.86
C TYR A 422 -30.15 7.18 29.14
N LYS A 423 -31.40 7.50 29.40
CA LYS A 423 -31.83 8.30 30.57
C LYS A 423 -32.67 7.47 31.51
N PHE A 424 -32.19 7.25 32.73
CA PHE A 424 -32.91 6.52 33.73
C PHE A 424 -32.58 7.03 35.14
N ALA A 425 -33.44 6.66 36.09
CA ALA A 425 -33.31 6.97 37.49
C ALA A 425 -33.47 5.72 38.31
N VAL A 426 -32.61 5.55 39.30
CA VAL A 426 -32.71 4.53 40.33
C VAL A 426 -33.25 5.23 41.59
N ASP A 427 -34.43 4.80 42.09
CA ASP A 427 -35.08 5.33 43.28
C ASP A 427 -35.57 4.17 44.12
N THR A 428 -34.79 3.81 45.13
CA THR A 428 -35.03 2.66 46.03
C THR A 428 -35.70 3.04 47.33
N GLU A 429 -35.88 4.33 47.60
CA GLU A 429 -36.43 4.80 48.86
C GLU A 429 -37.93 5.05 48.76
N ALA A 430 -38.64 4.51 49.73
CA ALA A 430 -40.04 4.80 49.84
C ALA A 430 -40.26 6.27 50.32
N PRO A 431 -41.30 6.93 49.83
CA PRO A 431 -41.61 8.29 50.29
C PRO A 431 -41.84 8.31 51.80
N VAL A 432 -41.16 9.24 52.45
CA VAL A 432 -41.37 9.50 53.88
C VAL A 432 -42.56 10.42 54.02
N ILE A 433 -43.53 9.96 54.81
CA ILE A 433 -44.71 10.77 55.13
C ILE A 433 -44.47 11.42 56.45
N GLU A 434 -44.29 12.69 56.50
CA GLU A 434 -44.30 13.49 57.68
C GLU A 434 -45.71 14.06 57.88
N TYR A 435 -46.22 13.94 59.06
CA TYR A 435 -47.50 14.50 59.34
C TYR A 435 -47.52 15.19 60.73
N THR A 436 -48.30 16.24 60.81
CA THR A 436 -48.48 17.01 62.02
C THR A 436 -49.98 17.11 62.34
N TYR A 437 -50.31 17.09 63.60
CA TYR A 437 -51.65 17.29 64.05
C TYR A 437 -51.83 18.70 64.57
N GLU A 438 -52.99 19.32 64.27
CA GLU A 438 -53.39 20.56 64.83
C GLU A 438 -54.81 20.44 65.36
N TYR A 439 -55.08 21.16 66.41
CA TYR A 439 -56.43 21.25 66.99
C TYR A 439 -56.98 22.64 66.87
N LEU A 440 -58.31 22.78 66.74
CA LEU A 440 -58.97 24.07 66.74
C LEU A 440 -59.21 24.48 68.20
N ASP A 441 -58.63 25.59 68.64
CA ASP A 441 -58.79 26.14 69.96
C ASP A 441 -60.17 26.86 70.15
N ALA A 442 -60.46 27.32 71.34
CA ALA A 442 -61.70 28.03 71.63
C ALA A 442 -61.89 29.35 70.87
N ASP A 443 -60.82 29.93 70.38
CA ASP A 443 -60.79 31.15 69.59
C ASP A 443 -60.90 30.91 68.10
N ASN A 444 -61.19 29.66 67.67
CA ASN A 444 -61.22 29.24 66.25
C ASN A 444 -59.85 29.37 65.52
N LYS A 445 -58.75 29.16 66.25
CA LYS A 445 -57.38 29.13 65.63
C LYS A 445 -56.81 27.74 65.69
N TRP A 446 -56.18 27.28 64.58
CA TRP A 446 -55.47 26.03 64.55
C TRP A 446 -54.14 26.16 65.30
N LYS A 447 -53.87 25.24 66.24
CA LYS A 447 -52.63 25.15 67.02
C LYS A 447 -52.03 23.77 66.94
N PRO A 448 -50.70 23.65 66.98
CA PRO A 448 -50.03 22.34 66.97
C PRO A 448 -50.51 21.45 68.11
N LEU A 449 -50.84 20.21 67.81
CA LEU A 449 -51.22 19.18 68.80
C LEU A 449 -49.95 18.38 69.15
N ASN A 450 -49.54 18.39 70.39
CA ASN A 450 -48.44 17.61 70.94
C ASN A 450 -48.91 16.78 72.18
N ASP A 451 -48.04 15.91 72.69
CA ASP A 451 -48.34 15.03 73.78
C ASP A 451 -48.84 15.77 75.08
N GLU A 452 -48.31 16.97 75.27
CA GLU A 452 -48.65 17.75 76.45
C GLU A 452 -50.07 18.31 76.40
N ASN A 453 -50.60 18.65 75.27
CA ASN A 453 -51.89 19.29 75.09
C ASN A 453 -52.96 18.28 74.64
N ALA A 454 -52.62 17.13 74.07
CA ALA A 454 -53.56 16.14 73.65
C ALA A 454 -54.47 15.57 74.80
N VAL A 455 -53.89 15.46 75.97
CA VAL A 455 -54.64 14.92 77.17
C VAL A 455 -55.70 15.92 77.66
N LYS A 456 -55.61 17.19 77.33
CA LYS A 456 -56.50 18.25 77.81
C LYS A 456 -57.65 18.58 76.85
N LEU A 457 -57.63 18.04 75.67
CA LEU A 457 -58.60 18.36 74.61
C LEU A 457 -59.76 17.37 74.66
N LYS A 458 -60.97 17.88 74.90
CA LYS A 458 -62.24 17.10 74.79
C LYS A 458 -63.03 17.72 73.62
N ASN A 459 -63.34 16.91 72.60
CA ASN A 459 -64.20 17.29 71.47
C ASN A 459 -63.70 18.46 70.59
N ALA A 460 -62.46 18.78 70.63
CA ALA A 460 -61.90 19.76 69.67
C ALA A 460 -61.73 19.16 68.26
N PRO A 461 -62.08 19.86 67.20
CA PRO A 461 -61.75 19.40 65.86
C PRO A 461 -60.21 19.30 65.67
N ILE A 462 -59.80 18.19 65.06
CA ILE A 462 -58.38 17.90 64.72
C ILE A 462 -58.25 17.82 63.22
N ARG A 463 -57.17 18.41 62.66
CA ARG A 463 -56.76 18.20 61.31
C ARG A 463 -55.34 17.56 61.25
N VAL A 464 -55.15 16.78 60.27
CA VAL A 464 -53.84 16.21 59.94
C VAL A 464 -53.28 17.04 58.77
N ASN A 465 -52.08 17.55 58.91
CA ASN A 465 -51.30 18.14 57.82
C ASN A 465 -50.25 17.08 57.46
N VAL A 466 -50.27 16.69 56.21
CA VAL A 466 -49.33 15.72 55.65
C VAL A 466 -48.35 16.46 54.76
#